data_b0a16cb0d413665a17838e66d4e6f65f
#
_entry.id   b0a16cb0d413665a17838e66d4e6f65f
#
_cell.length_a   1.000
_cell.length_b   1.000
_cell.length_c   1.000
_cell.angle_alpha   90.00
_cell.angle_beta   90.00
_cell.angle_gamma   90.00
#
_symmetry.space_group_name_H-M   'P 1'
#
loop_
_entity.id
_entity.type
_entity.pdbx_description
1 polymer ?
#
loop_
_entity_poly.entity_id
_entity_poly.type
_entity_poly.pdbx_seq_one_letter_code
_entity_poly.pdbx_strand_id
1 'polypeptide(L)'
;MLQESELRALRVRQGTLDERERREIEAHVTHTYRFLSQIPWTPELRRVPEIAYGHHEKLNGRGYPRKLTATDIPIQSRMMTVSDIYDALTASDRPYKRAVPTERALDILQMEVKD
;
A
#
# COMPACT_ATOMS: atom_id res chain seq x y z
N MET A 1 6.95 6.96 -0.47
CA MET A 1 7.15 7.32 -1.87
C MET A 1 7.17 6.08 -2.75
N LEU A 2 6.48 6.12 -3.86
CA LEU A 2 6.49 5.01 -4.80
C LEU A 2 7.83 4.93 -5.51
N GLN A 3 8.38 3.75 -5.57
CA GLN A 3 9.57 3.48 -6.35
C GLN A 3 9.18 3.10 -7.77
N GLU A 4 10.16 3.05 -8.65
CA GLU A 4 9.91 2.73 -10.05
C GLU A 4 9.20 1.39 -10.22
N SER A 5 9.58 0.39 -9.41
CA SER A 5 8.94 -0.91 -9.43
C SER A 5 7.46 -0.84 -9.05
N GLU A 6 7.11 0.01 -8.10
CA GLU A 6 5.72 0.19 -7.68
C GLU A 6 4.91 0.91 -8.74
N LEU A 7 5.53 1.90 -9.40
CA LEU A 7 4.89 2.57 -10.52
C LEU A 7 4.63 1.62 -11.68
N ARG A 8 5.56 0.73 -11.94
CA ARG A 8 5.37 -0.28 -12.94
C ARG A 8 4.20 -1.18 -12.58
N ALA A 9 4.10 -1.59 -11.32
CA ALA A 9 2.99 -2.40 -10.85
C ALA A 9 1.65 -1.69 -11.03
N LEU A 10 1.60 -0.38 -10.78
CA LEU A 10 0.39 0.40 -10.97
C LEU A 10 0.01 0.54 -12.44
N ARG A 11 1.00 0.65 -13.33
CA ARG A 11 0.77 0.76 -14.77
C ARG A 11 0.30 -0.55 -15.37
N VAL A 12 0.81 -1.62 -14.83
CA VAL A 12 0.64 -2.94 -15.43
C VAL A 12 -0.28 -3.77 -14.57
N ARG A 13 -1.41 -3.21 -14.26
CA ARG A 13 -2.40 -3.84 -13.41
C ARG A 13 -2.92 -5.17 -13.90
N GLN A 14 -2.36 -5.69 -14.96
CA GLN A 14 -2.95 -6.86 -15.59
C GLN A 14 -2.04 -8.05 -15.54
N GLY A 15 -1.27 -8.14 -14.47
CA GLY A 15 -0.50 -9.32 -14.24
C GLY A 15 0.68 -9.51 -15.15
N THR A 16 1.20 -8.42 -15.74
CA THR A 16 2.44 -8.51 -16.51
C THR A 16 3.67 -8.49 -15.61
N LEU A 17 3.48 -8.27 -14.29
CA LEU A 17 4.53 -8.54 -13.34
C LEU A 17 4.78 -10.03 -13.30
N ASP A 18 6.03 -10.45 -13.45
CA ASP A 18 6.31 -11.86 -13.27
C ASP A 18 6.25 -12.23 -11.79
N GLU A 19 6.23 -13.51 -11.51
CA GLU A 19 6.09 -14.05 -10.17
C GLU A 19 7.22 -13.60 -9.25
N ARG A 20 8.42 -13.47 -9.81
CA ARG A 20 9.59 -13.05 -9.06
C ARG A 20 9.46 -11.60 -8.59
N GLU A 21 9.07 -10.71 -9.51
CA GLU A 21 8.88 -9.30 -9.17
C GLU A 21 7.79 -9.13 -8.12
N ARG A 22 6.72 -9.88 -8.24
CA ARG A 22 5.64 -9.84 -7.27
C ARG A 22 6.11 -10.27 -5.89
N ARG A 23 6.88 -11.35 -5.82
CA ARG A 23 7.41 -11.84 -4.55
C ARG A 23 8.36 -10.84 -3.91
N GLU A 24 9.15 -10.15 -4.71
CA GLU A 24 10.06 -9.13 -4.19
C GLU A 24 9.29 -7.96 -3.57
N ILE A 25 8.23 -7.50 -4.23
CA ILE A 25 7.39 -6.44 -3.70
C ILE A 25 6.73 -6.86 -2.40
N GLU A 26 6.16 -8.05 -2.37
CA GLU A 26 5.51 -8.57 -1.17
C GLU A 26 6.50 -8.77 -0.03
N ALA A 27 7.72 -9.21 -0.35
CA ALA A 27 8.77 -9.42 0.63
C ALA A 27 9.18 -8.12 1.33
N HIS A 28 9.16 -7.00 0.62
CA HIS A 28 9.47 -5.69 1.22
C HIS A 28 8.57 -5.37 2.40
N VAL A 29 7.29 -5.67 2.27
CA VAL A 29 6.31 -5.42 3.33
C VAL A 29 6.64 -6.27 4.55
N THR A 30 6.97 -7.54 4.33
CA THR A 30 7.33 -8.46 5.41
C THR A 30 8.63 -8.03 6.10
N HIS A 31 9.62 -7.59 5.34
CA HIS A 31 10.87 -7.09 5.90
C HIS A 31 10.64 -5.86 6.76
N THR A 32 9.80 -4.95 6.30
CA THR A 32 9.44 -3.76 7.06
C THR A 32 8.77 -4.14 8.38
N TYR A 33 7.86 -5.09 8.33
CA TYR A 33 7.19 -5.59 9.53
C TYR A 33 8.18 -6.16 10.54
N ARG A 34 9.12 -6.97 10.07
CA ARG A 34 10.14 -7.55 10.93
C ARG A 34 11.02 -6.49 11.57
N PHE A 35 11.42 -5.50 10.78
CA PHE A 35 12.23 -4.38 11.27
C PHE A 35 11.47 -3.60 12.35
N LEU A 36 10.23 -3.24 12.06
CA LEU A 36 9.42 -2.47 13.01
C LEU A 36 9.13 -3.25 14.29
N SER A 37 8.98 -4.57 14.17
CA SER A 37 8.70 -5.41 15.33
C SER A 37 9.86 -5.47 16.32
N GLN A 38 11.07 -5.09 15.92
CA GLN A 38 12.24 -5.07 16.80
C GLN A 38 12.35 -3.79 17.63
N ILE A 39 11.54 -2.77 17.31
CA ILE A 39 11.56 -1.50 18.04
C ILE A 39 10.71 -1.66 19.31
N PRO A 40 11.22 -1.21 20.48
CA PRO A 40 10.46 -1.31 21.73
C PRO A 40 9.41 -0.20 21.81
N TRP A 41 8.27 -0.41 21.17
CA TRP A 41 7.20 0.58 21.14
C TRP A 41 6.57 0.77 22.51
N THR A 42 6.06 1.98 22.75
CA THR A 42 5.25 2.24 23.94
C THR A 42 3.92 1.49 23.80
N PRO A 43 3.19 1.26 24.91
CA PRO A 43 1.91 0.59 24.84
C PRO A 43 0.93 1.23 23.84
N GLU A 44 0.96 2.56 23.73
CA GLU A 44 0.07 3.30 22.84
C GLU A 44 0.39 3.06 21.37
N LEU A 45 1.65 2.72 21.06
CA LEU A 45 2.14 2.56 19.70
C LEU A 45 2.49 1.11 19.36
N ARG A 46 2.16 0.17 20.23
CA ARG A 46 2.56 -1.23 20.05
C ARG A 46 2.01 -1.87 18.78
N ARG A 47 0.93 -1.33 18.23
CA ARG A 47 0.31 -1.89 17.04
C ARG A 47 0.86 -1.33 15.73
N VAL A 48 1.83 -0.40 15.80
CA VAL A 48 2.41 0.21 14.60
C VAL A 48 2.93 -0.83 13.60
N PRO A 49 3.68 -1.87 14.03
CA PRO A 49 4.13 -2.88 13.06
C PRO A 49 2.97 -3.59 12.35
N GLU A 50 1.93 -3.96 13.08
CA GLU A 50 0.78 -4.64 12.52
C GLU A 50 0.01 -3.74 11.54
N ILE A 51 -0.15 -2.48 11.90
CA ILE A 51 -0.84 -1.51 11.05
C ILE A 51 -0.08 -1.32 9.74
N ALA A 52 1.23 -1.14 9.84
CA ALA A 52 2.08 -1.00 8.66
C ALA A 52 2.05 -2.27 7.79
N TYR A 53 1.99 -3.42 8.43
CA TYR A 53 1.96 -4.71 7.73
C TYR A 53 0.69 -4.88 6.90
N GLY A 54 -0.39 -4.21 7.27
CA GLY A 54 -1.68 -4.35 6.61
C GLY A 54 -2.01 -3.34 5.53
N HIS A 55 -1.15 -2.35 5.30
CA HIS A 55 -1.58 -1.25 4.40
C HIS A 55 -1.58 -1.61 2.91
N HIS A 56 -1.03 -2.74 2.52
CA HIS A 56 -1.12 -3.24 1.15
C HIS A 56 -2.17 -4.35 1.00
N GLU A 57 -2.91 -4.65 2.05
CA GLU A 57 -4.03 -5.58 1.97
C GLU A 57 -5.22 -4.88 1.30
N LYS A 58 -6.10 -5.67 0.68
CA LYS A 58 -7.31 -5.15 0.05
C LYS A 58 -8.53 -5.78 0.67
N LEU A 59 -9.61 -5.03 0.73
CA LEU A 59 -10.85 -5.49 1.35
C LEU A 59 -11.39 -6.77 0.70
N ASN A 60 -11.08 -7.00 -0.56
CA ASN A 60 -11.54 -8.17 -1.31
C ASN A 60 -10.62 -9.40 -1.14
N GLY A 61 -9.61 -9.33 -0.30
CA GLY A 61 -8.69 -10.43 -0.06
C GLY A 61 -7.62 -10.61 -1.12
N ARG A 62 -7.52 -9.69 -2.08
CA ARG A 62 -6.55 -9.79 -3.17
C ARG A 62 -5.29 -8.97 -2.96
N GLY A 63 -5.13 -8.40 -1.79
CA GLY A 63 -3.92 -7.67 -1.44
C GLY A 63 -2.80 -8.61 -0.99
N TYR A 64 -1.81 -8.04 -0.33
CA TYR A 64 -0.66 -8.79 0.16
C TYR A 64 -0.15 -8.17 1.45
N PRO A 65 0.66 -8.85 2.25
CA PRO A 65 1.23 -10.18 2.00
C PRO A 65 0.36 -11.34 2.46
N ARG A 66 -0.67 -11.08 3.27
CA ARG A 66 -1.45 -12.13 3.92
C ARG A 66 -2.81 -12.38 3.29
N LYS A 67 -3.17 -11.61 2.30
CA LYS A 67 -4.47 -11.71 1.62
C LYS A 67 -5.64 -11.65 2.60
N LEU A 68 -5.57 -10.70 3.53
CA LEU A 68 -6.62 -10.49 4.52
C LEU A 68 -7.87 -9.92 3.85
N THR A 69 -9.02 -10.22 4.43
CA THR A 69 -10.29 -9.63 4.00
C THR A 69 -10.64 -8.43 4.89
N ALA A 70 -11.70 -7.74 4.53
CA ALA A 70 -12.13 -6.53 5.24
C ALA A 70 -12.21 -6.71 6.75
N THR A 71 -12.70 -7.88 7.20
CA THR A 71 -12.88 -8.15 8.62
C THR A 71 -11.57 -8.16 9.41
N ASP A 72 -10.49 -8.58 8.76
CA ASP A 72 -9.20 -8.79 9.42
C ASP A 72 -8.22 -7.64 9.23
N ILE A 73 -8.55 -6.65 8.42
CA ILE A 73 -7.68 -5.51 8.17
C ILE A 73 -7.97 -4.41 9.19
N PRO A 74 -6.97 -4.01 10.01
CA PRO A 74 -7.19 -2.90 10.94
C PRO A 74 -7.62 -1.63 10.22
N ILE A 75 -8.51 -0.85 10.84
CA ILE A 75 -8.98 0.38 10.22
C ILE A 75 -7.84 1.37 9.98
N GLN A 76 -6.84 1.39 10.86
CA GLN A 76 -5.68 2.24 10.68
C GLN A 76 -4.89 1.87 9.43
N SER A 77 -4.83 0.58 9.11
CA SER A 77 -4.19 0.12 7.86
C SER A 77 -4.95 0.62 6.64
N ARG A 78 -6.29 0.62 6.70
CA ARG A 78 -7.11 1.16 5.63
C ARG A 78 -6.87 2.66 5.44
N MET A 79 -6.75 3.39 6.55
CA MET A 79 -6.45 4.81 6.50
C MET A 79 -5.08 5.06 5.88
N MET A 80 -4.09 4.26 6.22
CA MET A 80 -2.77 4.31 5.62
C MET A 80 -2.83 4.08 4.12
N THR A 81 -3.59 3.10 3.70
CA THR A 81 -3.76 2.78 2.28
C THR A 81 -4.31 3.98 1.51
N VAL A 82 -5.36 4.60 2.03
CA VAL A 82 -5.97 5.77 1.39
C VAL A 82 -4.95 6.91 1.30
N SER A 83 -4.26 7.19 2.40
CA SER A 83 -3.26 8.26 2.42
C SER A 83 -2.12 7.98 1.46
N ASP A 84 -1.66 6.75 1.40
CA ASP A 84 -0.55 6.35 0.54
C ASP A 84 -0.90 6.50 -0.93
N ILE A 85 -2.09 6.05 -1.32
CA ILE A 85 -2.56 6.18 -2.70
C ILE A 85 -2.75 7.64 -3.07
N TYR A 86 -3.37 8.42 -2.18
CA TYR A 86 -3.58 9.84 -2.42
C TYR A 86 -2.25 10.57 -2.60
N ASP A 87 -1.29 10.31 -1.72
CA ASP A 87 0.03 10.92 -1.81
C ASP A 87 0.74 10.55 -3.12
N ALA A 88 0.65 9.28 -3.49
CA ALA A 88 1.26 8.80 -4.73
C ALA A 88 0.68 9.50 -5.96
N LEU A 89 -0.62 9.79 -5.95
CA LEU A 89 -1.29 10.40 -7.08
C LEU A 89 -1.07 11.92 -7.16
N THR A 90 -0.99 12.60 -6.01
CA THR A 90 -0.97 14.06 -5.97
C THR A 90 0.42 14.65 -5.77
N ALA A 91 1.43 13.85 -5.43
CA ALA A 91 2.78 14.36 -5.23
C ALA A 91 3.34 14.92 -6.53
N SER A 92 3.83 16.16 -6.48
CA SER A 92 4.38 16.85 -7.64
C SER A 92 5.90 16.75 -7.74
N ASP A 93 6.54 16.10 -6.78
CA ASP A 93 7.99 16.00 -6.69
C ASP A 93 8.57 14.85 -7.51
N ARG A 94 7.76 14.18 -8.28
CA ARG A 94 8.20 13.01 -9.05
C ARG A 94 8.61 13.42 -10.46
N PRO A 95 9.86 13.15 -10.86
CA PRO A 95 10.37 13.64 -12.15
C PRO A 95 9.74 12.98 -13.37
N TYR A 96 9.12 11.82 -13.22
CA TYR A 96 8.60 11.04 -14.34
C TYR A 96 7.07 10.95 -14.35
N LYS A 97 6.38 11.65 -13.46
CA LYS A 97 4.93 11.58 -13.41
C LYS A 97 4.35 12.93 -13.03
N ARG A 98 3.38 13.37 -13.83
CA ARG A 98 2.66 14.60 -13.54
C ARG A 98 1.69 14.36 -12.38
N ALA A 99 1.62 15.31 -11.45
CA ALA A 99 0.68 15.23 -10.35
C ALA A 99 -0.75 15.19 -10.87
N VAL A 100 -1.57 14.32 -10.26
CA VAL A 100 -2.98 14.22 -10.59
C VAL A 100 -3.73 15.28 -9.79
N PRO A 101 -4.68 16.02 -10.41
CA PRO A 101 -5.50 16.98 -9.67
C PRO A 101 -6.28 16.29 -8.54
N THR A 102 -6.53 17.03 -7.46
CA THR A 102 -7.20 16.48 -6.28
C THR A 102 -8.52 15.79 -6.62
N GLU A 103 -9.34 16.41 -7.46
CA GLU A 103 -10.63 15.84 -7.83
C GLU A 103 -10.47 14.48 -8.53
N ARG A 104 -9.49 14.38 -9.43
CA ARG A 104 -9.23 13.15 -10.14
C ARG A 104 -8.68 12.08 -9.19
N ALA A 105 -7.83 12.48 -8.25
CA ALA A 105 -7.30 11.56 -7.25
C ALA A 105 -8.41 10.96 -6.40
N LEU A 106 -9.37 11.77 -6.00
CA LEU A 106 -10.51 11.29 -5.22
C LEU A 106 -11.38 10.31 -6.02
N ASP A 107 -11.56 10.56 -7.32
CA ASP A 107 -12.28 9.64 -8.19
C ASP A 107 -11.58 8.30 -8.26
N ILE A 108 -10.26 8.31 -8.42
CA ILE A 108 -9.46 7.07 -8.47
C ILE A 108 -9.58 6.32 -7.15
N LEU A 109 -9.51 7.02 -6.02
CA LEU A 109 -9.68 6.39 -4.72
C LEU A 109 -11.04 5.71 -4.57
N GLN A 110 -12.10 6.35 -5.06
CA GLN A 110 -13.43 5.76 -5.02
C GLN A 110 -13.50 4.48 -5.84
N MET A 111 -12.81 4.44 -6.96
CA MET A 111 -12.73 3.23 -7.77
C MET A 111 -11.98 2.11 -7.07
N GLU A 112 -10.91 2.43 -6.35
CA GLU A 112 -10.15 1.44 -5.58
C GLU A 112 -10.97 0.85 -4.44
N VAL A 113 -11.83 1.62 -3.82
CA VAL A 113 -12.67 1.14 -2.72
C VAL A 113 -13.65 0.08 -3.20
N LYS A 114 -14.08 0.14 -4.46
CA LYS A 114 -15.02 -0.84 -5.02
C LYS A 114 -14.38 -2.17 -5.36
N ASP A 115 -13.08 -2.20 -5.45
CA ASP A 115 -12.34 -3.41 -5.72
C ASP A 115 -11.80 -3.98 -4.42
#